data_8907dca93ba324af781c8e3179066d4d
#
_entry.id   8907dca93ba324af781c8e3179066d4d
#
_cell.length_a   1.000
_cell.length_b   1.000
_cell.length_c   1.000
_cell.angle_alpha   90.00
_cell.angle_beta   90.00
_cell.angle_gamma   90.00
#
_symmetry.space_group_name_H-M   'P 1'
#
loop_
_entity.id
_entity.type
_entity.pdbx_description
1 polymer ?
#
loop_
_entity_poly.entity_id
_entity_poly.type
_entity_poly.pdbx_seq_one_letter_code
_entity_poly.pdbx_strand_id
1 'polypeptide(L)'
;MTEMSIIELFEVGTTFESSVGEGTKSERARIPKNYSRIDLPQNMIEEITNIDSEINFLVSGEIWCPDYQLNATVLKKFCDLNTNFNISIITMARGKKFLSPILKIEKEKFKGPTIVVMDKDFNILGFFEERPKTVKENTFEDIKLDYYKGKYLLDTANEILDIIKTHL
;
A
#
# COMPACT_ATOMS: atom_id res chain seq x y z
N MET A 1 -9.28 21.75 -12.83
CA MET A 1 -9.25 21.59 -11.37
C MET A 1 -7.82 21.45 -10.90
N THR A 2 -7.40 22.33 -10.00
CA THR A 2 -6.01 22.37 -9.51
C THR A 2 -5.80 21.59 -8.23
N GLU A 3 -6.86 21.28 -7.50
CA GLU A 3 -6.80 20.57 -6.22
C GLU A 3 -7.88 19.51 -6.12
N MET A 4 -7.59 18.48 -5.34
CA MET A 4 -8.56 17.45 -4.94
C MET A 4 -8.32 17.16 -3.45
N SER A 5 -9.42 16.96 -2.70
CA SER A 5 -9.32 16.53 -1.31
C SER A 5 -8.94 15.04 -1.25
N ILE A 6 -8.47 14.60 -0.08
CA ILE A 6 -8.17 13.19 0.12
C ILE A 6 -9.41 12.31 -0.05
N ILE A 7 -10.59 12.81 0.36
CA ILE A 7 -11.87 12.11 0.21
C ILE A 7 -12.19 11.94 -1.28
N GLU A 8 -12.06 13.01 -2.06
CA GLU A 8 -12.30 12.96 -3.50
C GLU A 8 -11.36 11.99 -4.20
N LEU A 9 -10.07 11.98 -3.81
CA LEU A 9 -9.10 11.04 -4.35
C LEU A 9 -9.50 9.60 -4.07
N PHE A 10 -9.96 9.32 -2.85
CA PHE A 10 -10.40 7.99 -2.47
C PHE A 10 -11.64 7.57 -3.28
N GLU A 11 -12.59 8.48 -3.47
CA GLU A 11 -13.83 8.19 -4.20
C GLU A 11 -13.61 7.93 -5.69
N VAL A 12 -12.66 8.61 -6.33
CA VAL A 12 -12.39 8.41 -7.76
C VAL A 12 -11.46 7.21 -8.03
N GLY A 13 -10.91 6.61 -7.00
CA GLY A 13 -10.05 5.43 -7.13
C GLY A 13 -10.83 4.19 -7.54
N THR A 14 -10.08 3.16 -7.93
CA THR A 14 -10.64 1.87 -8.32
C THR A 14 -10.33 0.81 -7.26
N THR A 15 -10.95 -0.36 -7.40
CA THR A 15 -10.64 -1.50 -6.56
C THR A 15 -9.24 -2.03 -6.87
N PHE A 16 -8.68 -2.78 -5.93
CA PHE A 16 -7.40 -3.47 -6.15
C PHE A 16 -7.50 -4.39 -7.37
N GLU A 17 -8.58 -5.18 -7.46
CA GLU A 17 -8.80 -6.12 -8.55
C GLU A 17 -8.89 -5.43 -9.91
N SER A 18 -9.55 -4.29 -10.00
CA SER A 18 -9.62 -3.50 -11.24
C SER A 18 -8.26 -2.97 -11.66
N SER A 19 -7.48 -2.49 -10.70
CA SER A 19 -6.11 -2.02 -10.93
C SER A 19 -5.22 -3.16 -11.47
N VAL A 20 -5.30 -4.33 -10.87
CA VAL A 20 -4.55 -5.52 -11.31
C VAL A 20 -4.99 -5.93 -12.71
N GLY A 21 -6.31 -5.87 -12.98
CA GLY A 21 -6.89 -6.25 -14.28
C GLY A 21 -6.38 -5.44 -15.47
N GLU A 22 -5.84 -4.26 -15.23
CA GLU A 22 -5.26 -3.42 -16.29
C GLU A 22 -3.88 -3.91 -16.75
N GLY A 23 -3.28 -4.83 -16.03
CA GLY A 23 -1.94 -5.33 -16.32
C GLY A 23 -1.89 -6.39 -17.40
N THR A 24 -0.69 -6.68 -17.87
CA THR A 24 -0.40 -7.81 -18.74
C THR A 24 -0.62 -9.11 -17.97
N LYS A 25 -0.67 -10.24 -18.68
CA LYS A 25 -0.77 -11.55 -18.05
C LYS A 25 0.35 -11.80 -17.06
N SER A 26 1.58 -11.43 -17.43
CA SER A 26 2.76 -11.57 -16.59
C SER A 26 2.68 -10.72 -15.33
N GLU A 27 2.25 -9.47 -15.46
CA GLU A 27 2.09 -8.55 -14.33
C GLU A 27 1.02 -9.05 -13.36
N ARG A 28 -0.14 -9.45 -13.89
CA ARG A 28 -1.23 -9.97 -13.07
C ARG A 28 -0.83 -11.24 -12.30
N ALA A 29 -0.05 -12.10 -12.92
CA ALA A 29 0.39 -13.35 -12.30
C ALA A 29 1.28 -13.14 -11.07
N ARG A 30 1.92 -11.99 -10.95
CA ARG A 30 2.75 -11.67 -9.80
C ARG A 30 1.96 -11.46 -8.52
N ILE A 31 0.70 -11.09 -8.64
CA ILE A 31 -0.13 -10.83 -7.47
C ILE A 31 -0.41 -12.11 -6.67
N PRO A 32 -0.98 -13.18 -7.23
CA PRO A 32 -1.17 -14.41 -6.47
C PRO A 32 0.16 -15.03 -6.03
N LYS A 33 1.21 -14.87 -6.83
CA LYS A 33 2.54 -15.36 -6.47
C LYS A 33 3.06 -14.65 -5.21
N ASN A 34 3.00 -13.32 -5.17
CA ASN A 34 3.43 -12.57 -4.00
C ASN A 34 2.49 -12.79 -2.81
N TYR A 35 1.19 -12.88 -3.06
CA TYR A 35 0.22 -13.17 -2.00
C TYR A 35 0.57 -14.49 -1.29
N SER A 36 0.92 -15.53 -2.04
CA SER A 36 1.30 -16.82 -1.47
C SER A 36 2.59 -16.79 -0.64
N ARG A 37 3.40 -15.77 -0.83
CA ARG A 37 4.65 -15.57 -0.08
C ARG A 37 4.47 -14.79 1.22
N ILE A 38 3.30 -14.22 1.45
CA ILE A 38 3.00 -13.47 2.68
C ILE A 38 2.84 -14.49 3.80
N ASP A 39 3.77 -14.47 4.75
CA ASP A 39 3.76 -15.36 5.92
C ASP A 39 3.75 -14.49 7.16
N LEU A 40 2.56 -14.29 7.72
CA LEU A 40 2.37 -13.44 8.91
C LEU A 40 2.34 -14.32 10.16
N PRO A 41 3.03 -13.91 11.24
CA PRO A 41 2.92 -14.61 12.53
C PRO A 41 1.47 -14.63 13.01
N GLN A 42 1.09 -15.69 13.72
CA GLN A 42 -0.29 -15.86 14.19
C GLN A 42 -0.76 -14.68 15.05
N ASN A 43 0.11 -14.16 15.92
CA ASN A 43 -0.23 -13.00 16.74
C ASN A 43 -0.54 -11.75 15.91
N MET A 44 0.15 -11.57 14.79
CA MET A 44 -0.13 -10.45 13.88
C MET A 44 -1.47 -10.64 13.16
N ILE A 45 -1.76 -11.85 12.72
CA ILE A 45 -3.06 -12.19 12.09
C ILE A 45 -4.19 -11.86 13.08
N GLU A 46 -4.03 -12.23 14.34
CA GLU A 46 -5.02 -11.95 15.38
C GLU A 46 -5.18 -10.46 15.62
N GLU A 47 -4.08 -9.72 15.69
CA GLU A 47 -4.11 -8.26 15.85
C GLU A 47 -4.89 -7.60 14.70
N ILE A 48 -4.57 -7.96 13.47
CA ILE A 48 -5.23 -7.39 12.28
C ILE A 48 -6.73 -7.75 12.30
N THR A 49 -7.05 -9.01 12.56
CA THR A 49 -8.43 -9.51 12.55
C THR A 49 -9.28 -8.83 13.62
N ASN A 50 -8.70 -8.50 14.76
CA ASN A 50 -9.41 -7.94 15.91
C ASN A 50 -9.52 -6.41 15.93
N ILE A 51 -9.00 -5.72 14.91
CA ILE A 51 -9.19 -4.27 14.80
C ILE A 51 -10.64 -3.98 14.44
N ASP A 52 -11.36 -3.31 15.33
CA ASP A 52 -12.78 -2.96 15.12
C ASP A 52 -12.97 -1.68 14.32
N SER A 53 -11.93 -0.85 14.23
CA SER A 53 -12.02 0.44 13.55
C SER A 53 -12.00 0.27 12.03
N GLU A 54 -12.74 1.13 11.33
CA GLU A 54 -12.64 1.22 9.88
C GLU A 54 -11.30 1.87 9.52
N ILE A 55 -10.58 1.24 8.60
CA ILE A 55 -9.32 1.77 8.06
C ILE A 55 -9.47 1.89 6.54
N ASN A 56 -9.10 3.04 6.02
CA ASN A 56 -9.14 3.32 4.59
C ASN A 56 -7.72 3.50 4.07
N PHE A 57 -7.35 2.71 3.04
CA PHE A 57 -6.05 2.81 2.38
C PHE A 57 -6.23 3.45 1.02
N LEU A 58 -5.56 4.57 0.79
CA LEU A 58 -5.45 5.18 -0.54
C LEU A 58 -4.07 4.86 -1.10
N VAL A 59 -4.04 4.17 -2.23
CA VAL A 59 -2.79 3.74 -2.86
C VAL A 59 -2.61 4.45 -4.18
N SER A 60 -1.49 5.15 -4.36
CA SER A 60 -1.08 5.68 -5.65
C SER A 60 -0.04 4.73 -6.23
N GLY A 61 -0.41 4.01 -7.29
CA GLY A 61 0.47 2.99 -7.87
C GLY A 61 -0.08 2.37 -9.14
N GLU A 62 0.77 1.59 -9.81
CA GLU A 62 0.46 0.93 -11.08
C GLU A 62 0.87 -0.53 -11.03
N ILE A 63 0.06 -1.39 -11.66
CA ILE A 63 0.30 -2.84 -11.67
C ILE A 63 1.64 -3.24 -12.31
N TRP A 64 2.16 -2.44 -13.25
CA TRP A 64 3.43 -2.73 -13.88
C TRP A 64 4.64 -2.57 -12.95
N CYS A 65 4.48 -1.87 -11.84
CA CYS A 65 5.57 -1.58 -10.90
C CYS A 65 5.80 -2.76 -9.95
N PRO A 66 7.02 -3.33 -9.90
CA PRO A 66 7.31 -4.44 -8.97
C PRO A 66 7.10 -4.09 -7.50
N ASP A 67 7.36 -2.86 -7.09
CA ASP A 67 7.12 -2.42 -5.72
C ASP A 67 5.64 -2.42 -5.37
N TYR A 68 4.78 -2.05 -6.33
CA TYR A 68 3.32 -2.14 -6.19
C TYR A 68 2.90 -3.61 -6.06
N GLN A 69 3.41 -4.47 -6.93
CA GLN A 69 3.07 -5.89 -6.95
C GLN A 69 3.40 -6.59 -5.62
N LEU A 70 4.41 -6.12 -4.91
CA LEU A 70 4.77 -6.64 -3.59
C LEU A 70 3.94 -5.98 -2.50
N ASN A 71 4.01 -4.67 -2.38
CA ASN A 71 3.52 -3.96 -1.20
C ASN A 71 2.02 -3.73 -1.19
N ALA A 72 1.40 -3.47 -2.34
CA ALA A 72 -0.06 -3.37 -2.41
C ALA A 72 -0.73 -4.74 -2.16
N THR A 73 -0.05 -5.83 -2.49
CA THR A 73 -0.55 -7.18 -2.22
C THR A 73 -0.64 -7.45 -0.71
N VAL A 74 0.24 -6.86 0.09
CA VAL A 74 0.15 -6.94 1.56
C VAL A 74 -1.16 -6.30 2.05
N LEU A 75 -1.56 -5.17 1.47
CA LEU A 75 -2.84 -4.54 1.82
C LEU A 75 -4.03 -5.41 1.46
N LYS A 76 -3.96 -6.10 0.34
CA LYS A 76 -4.99 -7.07 -0.05
C LYS A 76 -5.14 -8.15 1.03
N LYS A 77 -4.02 -8.64 1.57
CA LYS A 77 -4.02 -9.60 2.68
C LYS A 77 -4.69 -9.00 3.92
N PHE A 78 -4.39 -7.76 4.27
CA PHE A 78 -5.02 -7.07 5.39
C PHE A 78 -6.54 -6.99 5.22
N CYS A 79 -6.99 -6.61 4.04
CA CYS A 79 -8.43 -6.50 3.75
C CYS A 79 -9.12 -7.86 3.72
N ASP A 80 -8.42 -8.92 3.35
CA ASP A 80 -8.97 -10.29 3.41
C ASP A 80 -9.11 -10.75 4.86
N LEU A 81 -8.24 -10.28 5.75
CA LEU A 81 -8.30 -10.62 7.18
C LEU A 81 -9.30 -9.77 7.96
N ASN A 82 -9.65 -8.59 7.47
CA ASN A 82 -10.51 -7.68 8.20
C ASN A 82 -11.42 -6.90 7.25
N THR A 83 -12.72 -7.16 7.31
CA THR A 83 -13.72 -6.55 6.44
C THR A 83 -13.97 -5.06 6.72
N ASN A 84 -13.43 -4.52 7.82
CA ASN A 84 -13.50 -3.09 8.11
C ASN A 84 -12.46 -2.27 7.34
N PHE A 85 -11.58 -2.94 6.60
CA PHE A 85 -10.51 -2.27 5.84
C PHE A 85 -10.91 -2.13 4.38
N ASN A 86 -10.65 -0.96 3.81
CA ASN A 86 -11.00 -0.62 2.43
C ASN A 86 -9.78 -0.10 1.68
N ILE A 87 -9.67 -0.44 0.40
CA ILE A 87 -8.59 0.02 -0.49
C ILE A 87 -9.20 0.79 -1.65
N SER A 88 -8.59 1.91 -1.99
CA SER A 88 -8.86 2.64 -3.23
C SER A 88 -7.53 2.91 -3.93
N ILE A 89 -7.48 2.62 -5.23
CA ILE A 89 -6.25 2.75 -6.03
C ILE A 89 -6.41 3.92 -7.00
N ILE A 90 -5.44 4.83 -6.98
CA ILE A 90 -5.32 5.92 -7.97
C ILE A 90 -4.01 5.74 -8.74
N THR A 91 -3.93 6.35 -9.92
CA THR A 91 -2.73 6.27 -10.75
C THR A 91 -1.57 7.05 -10.13
N MET A 92 -0.35 6.74 -10.56
CA MET A 92 0.84 7.51 -10.15
C MET A 92 0.73 8.97 -10.58
N ALA A 93 0.21 9.22 -11.78
CA ALA A 93 0.06 10.59 -12.28
C ALA A 93 -0.90 11.39 -11.40
N ARG A 94 -2.02 10.80 -11.01
CA ARG A 94 -2.99 11.44 -10.14
C ARG A 94 -2.42 11.66 -8.73
N GLY A 95 -1.71 10.68 -8.21
CA GLY A 95 -1.05 10.80 -6.90
C GLY A 95 0.00 11.91 -6.89
N LYS A 96 0.84 11.93 -7.90
CA LYS A 96 1.88 12.95 -8.02
C LYS A 96 1.28 14.36 -8.10
N LYS A 97 0.19 14.53 -8.84
CA LYS A 97 -0.45 15.82 -9.02
C LYS A 97 -1.24 16.28 -7.79
N PHE A 98 -2.03 15.39 -7.19
CA PHE A 98 -3.01 15.78 -6.17
C PHE A 98 -2.68 15.28 -4.76
N LEU A 99 -2.02 14.14 -4.62
CA LEU A 99 -1.70 13.59 -3.30
C LEU A 99 -0.40 14.16 -2.74
N SER A 100 0.59 14.40 -3.60
CA SER A 100 1.87 14.92 -3.13
C SER A 100 1.74 16.24 -2.36
N PRO A 101 0.90 17.22 -2.79
CA PRO A 101 0.69 18.43 -2.00
C PRO A 101 0.07 18.16 -0.63
N ILE A 102 -0.87 17.22 -0.56
CA ILE A 102 -1.54 16.86 0.71
C ILE A 102 -0.52 16.29 1.69
N LEU A 103 0.39 15.43 1.21
CA LEU A 103 1.43 14.82 2.05
C LEU A 103 2.66 15.71 2.22
N LYS A 104 2.69 16.88 1.59
CA LYS A 104 3.82 17.82 1.61
C LYS A 104 5.10 17.19 1.08
N ILE A 105 4.98 16.41 0.02
CA ILE A 105 6.09 15.79 -0.70
C ILE A 105 6.29 16.55 -2.01
N GLU A 106 7.53 16.90 -2.33
CA GLU A 106 7.85 17.49 -3.62
C GLU A 106 7.52 16.51 -4.74
N LYS A 107 6.94 16.99 -5.84
CA LYS A 107 6.47 16.11 -6.94
C LYS A 107 7.56 15.21 -7.50
N GLU A 108 8.78 15.70 -7.64
CA GLU A 108 9.93 14.94 -8.15
C GLU A 108 10.39 13.85 -7.16
N LYS A 109 9.99 13.95 -5.91
CA LYS A 109 10.33 12.98 -4.87
C LYS A 109 9.19 12.01 -4.56
N PHE A 110 8.03 12.23 -5.18
CA PHE A 110 6.87 11.34 -4.96
C PHE A 110 7.14 9.97 -5.55
N LYS A 111 7.01 8.94 -4.72
CA LYS A 111 7.34 7.54 -5.05
C LYS A 111 6.11 6.67 -5.20
N GLY A 112 6.21 5.61 -5.97
CA GLY A 112 5.16 4.62 -6.12
C GLY A 112 5.61 3.24 -5.67
N PRO A 113 4.75 2.50 -4.97
CA PRO A 113 3.45 2.96 -4.50
C PRO A 113 3.59 3.84 -3.26
N THR A 114 2.71 4.81 -3.13
CA THR A 114 2.50 5.52 -1.87
C THR A 114 1.18 5.05 -1.31
N ILE A 115 1.19 4.58 -0.07
CA ILE A 115 0.02 4.05 0.63
C ILE A 115 -0.31 4.98 1.79
N VAL A 116 -1.45 5.66 1.71
CA VAL A 116 -1.93 6.52 2.80
C VAL A 116 -2.88 5.73 3.67
N VAL A 117 -2.63 5.69 4.96
CA VAL A 117 -3.47 5.00 5.95
C VAL A 117 -4.35 6.04 6.63
N MET A 118 -5.65 5.84 6.58
CA MET A 118 -6.63 6.79 7.13
C MET A 118 -7.65 6.10 8.01
N ASP A 119 -8.24 6.85 8.93
CA ASP A 119 -9.37 6.39 9.73
C ASP A 119 -10.69 6.52 8.94
N LYS A 120 -11.82 6.24 9.61
CA LYS A 120 -13.16 6.32 9.00
C LYS A 120 -13.53 7.73 8.53
N ASP A 121 -12.94 8.75 9.11
CA ASP A 121 -13.22 10.16 8.79
C ASP A 121 -12.18 10.72 7.82
N PHE A 122 -11.35 9.86 7.24
CA PHE A 122 -10.27 10.20 6.31
C PHE A 122 -9.19 11.09 6.92
N ASN A 123 -9.01 11.02 8.24
CA ASN A 123 -7.84 11.59 8.89
C ASN A 123 -6.63 10.72 8.56
N ILE A 124 -5.54 11.36 8.12
CA ILE A 124 -4.32 10.65 7.76
C ILE A 124 -3.60 10.22 9.03
N LEU A 125 -3.43 8.90 9.21
CA LEU A 125 -2.70 8.32 10.33
C LEU A 125 -1.20 8.23 10.03
N GLY A 126 -0.86 8.05 8.79
CA GLY A 126 0.51 7.95 8.30
C GLY A 126 0.52 7.46 6.88
N PHE A 127 1.70 7.28 6.31
CA PHE A 127 1.82 6.75 4.96
C PHE A 127 3.11 5.96 4.78
N PHE A 128 3.08 5.07 3.78
CA PHE A 128 4.18 4.19 3.40
C PHE A 128 4.63 4.58 2.00
N GLU A 129 5.93 4.73 1.79
CA GLU A 129 6.49 5.14 0.50
C GLU A 129 7.32 4.03 -0.12
N GLU A 130 6.91 3.54 -1.26
CA GLU A 130 7.64 2.67 -2.17
C GLU A 130 8.04 1.31 -1.58
N ARG A 131 8.86 1.28 -0.57
CA ARG A 131 9.44 0.09 0.06
C ARG A 131 9.47 0.23 1.56
N PRO A 132 9.49 -0.88 2.33
CA PRO A 132 9.61 -0.76 3.77
C PRO A 132 10.94 -0.11 4.17
N LYS A 133 10.93 0.57 5.31
CA LYS A 133 12.11 1.30 5.82
C LYS A 133 13.32 0.40 5.98
N THR A 134 13.12 -0.85 6.37
CA THR A 134 14.19 -1.84 6.50
C THR A 134 14.93 -2.07 5.18
N VAL A 135 14.22 -2.01 4.06
CA VAL A 135 14.83 -2.11 2.73
C VAL A 135 15.58 -0.83 2.37
N LYS A 136 14.99 0.33 2.68
CA LYS A 136 15.59 1.63 2.37
C LYS A 136 16.87 1.91 3.16
N GLU A 137 17.03 1.26 4.32
CA GLU A 137 18.21 1.40 5.17
C GLU A 137 19.42 0.64 4.63
N ASN A 138 19.21 -0.24 3.66
CA ASN A 138 20.27 -1.03 3.02
C ASN A 138 20.68 -0.43 1.68
N THR A 139 21.83 -0.85 1.17
CA THR A 139 22.18 -0.60 -0.23
C THR A 139 21.30 -1.52 -1.08
N PHE A 140 20.42 -0.94 -1.88
CA PHE A 140 19.39 -1.70 -2.59
C PHE A 140 19.98 -2.81 -3.48
N GLU A 141 21.09 -2.55 -4.14
CA GLU A 141 21.74 -3.56 -5.00
C GLU A 141 22.10 -4.84 -4.22
N ASP A 142 22.41 -4.71 -2.93
CA ASP A 142 22.80 -5.86 -2.09
C ASP A 142 21.62 -6.76 -1.72
N ILE A 143 20.41 -6.19 -1.61
CA ILE A 143 19.22 -6.94 -1.13
C ILE A 143 18.11 -7.04 -2.19
N LYS A 144 18.35 -6.49 -3.36
CA LYS A 144 17.37 -6.38 -4.44
C LYS A 144 16.69 -7.71 -4.81
N LEU A 145 17.48 -8.77 -4.97
CA LEU A 145 16.95 -10.08 -5.34
C LEU A 145 16.05 -10.64 -4.24
N ASP A 146 16.48 -10.53 -2.98
CA ASP A 146 15.69 -11.01 -1.84
C ASP A 146 14.40 -10.21 -1.70
N TYR A 147 14.48 -8.90 -1.91
CA TYR A 147 13.31 -8.04 -1.86
C TYR A 147 12.27 -8.46 -2.92
N TYR A 148 12.69 -8.64 -4.17
CA TYR A 148 11.78 -9.03 -5.24
C TYR A 148 11.29 -10.48 -5.11
N LYS A 149 11.98 -11.31 -4.33
CA LYS A 149 11.51 -12.66 -3.99
C LYS A 149 10.48 -12.65 -2.85
N GLY A 150 10.15 -11.49 -2.32
CA GLY A 150 9.14 -11.36 -1.27
C GLY A 150 9.66 -11.58 0.15
N LYS A 151 10.96 -11.50 0.38
CA LYS A 151 11.54 -11.75 1.71
C LYS A 151 11.33 -10.60 2.69
N TYR A 152 10.79 -9.47 2.23
CA TYR A 152 10.52 -8.29 3.06
C TYR A 152 9.02 -7.96 3.15
N LEU A 153 8.14 -8.88 2.77
CA LEU A 153 6.69 -8.66 2.85
C LEU A 153 6.22 -8.50 4.29
N LEU A 154 6.84 -9.23 5.21
CA LEU A 154 6.54 -9.07 6.64
C LEU A 154 6.95 -7.68 7.15
N ASP A 155 8.05 -7.13 6.66
CA ASP A 155 8.50 -5.78 7.02
C ASP A 155 7.47 -4.74 6.59
N THR A 156 6.92 -4.89 5.39
CA THR A 156 5.82 -4.03 4.90
C THR A 156 4.60 -4.15 5.80
N ALA A 157 4.22 -5.38 6.15
CA ALA A 157 3.06 -5.63 7.03
C ALA A 157 3.28 -4.98 8.41
N ASN A 158 4.47 -5.13 8.98
CA ASN A 158 4.81 -4.52 10.27
C ASN A 158 4.70 -3.00 10.22
N GLU A 159 5.23 -2.38 9.18
CA GLU A 159 5.22 -0.92 9.04
C GLU A 159 3.80 -0.38 8.93
N ILE A 160 2.96 -1.03 8.13
CA ILE A 160 1.56 -0.62 7.96
C ILE A 160 0.76 -0.85 9.25
N LEU A 161 0.95 -1.99 9.89
CA LEU A 161 0.25 -2.30 11.14
C LEU A 161 0.65 -1.31 12.25
N ASP A 162 1.93 -0.94 12.32
CA ASP A 162 2.42 0.05 13.29
C ASP A 162 1.74 1.41 13.09
N ILE A 163 1.55 1.84 11.85
CA ILE A 163 0.83 3.10 11.56
C ILE A 163 -0.59 3.02 12.14
N ILE A 164 -1.28 1.90 11.92
CA ILE A 164 -2.64 1.69 12.41
C ILE A 164 -2.66 1.69 13.94
N LYS A 165 -1.79 0.89 14.57
CA LYS A 165 -1.78 0.69 16.02
C LYS A 165 -1.45 1.97 16.80
N THR A 166 -0.59 2.81 16.25
CA THR A 166 -0.20 4.06 16.90
C THR A 166 -1.39 5.00 17.13
N HIS A 167 -2.47 4.82 16.36
CA HIS A 167 -3.63 5.72 16.38
C HIS A 167 -4.92 5.04 16.87
N LEU A 168 -4.81 3.83 17.41
CA LEU A 168 -5.98 3.12 17.97
C LEU A 168 -6.21 3.46 19.44
#